data_566a5074e7fab456501bcdaf46806c89
#
_entry.id   566a5074e7fab456501bcdaf46806c89
#
_cell.length_a   1.000
_cell.length_b   1.000
_cell.length_c   1.000
_cell.angle_alpha   90.00
_cell.angle_beta   90.00
_cell.angle_gamma   90.00
#
_symmetry.space_group_name_H-M   'P 1'
#
loop_
_entity.id
_entity.type
_entity.pdbx_description
1 polymer ?
#
loop_
_entity_poly.entity_id
_entity_poly.type
_entity_poly.pdbx_seq_one_letter_code
_entity_poly.pdbx_strand_id
1 'polypeptide(L)'
;MVDLKAKPYCLSEEDIKWVEETIASMTDEEKVGQLFFQLCAGNSEEYLKDLMEKYHLGGCRYNNMPGKMVQEQNRLLQKYAKIPVFIACNTEAGGDGACSDGQFIGSGIKIGATRNVQYAHDLGRMANEQAAAIGCNMAFAPVSDIHMHWENTEVVARSFGNDSERVATMSKAYMDGLHTIPGFACTAKHFPGNGLDFRDAHLSNNINDLSEEDWMKSFGHVYKTLIDNGLDAIMGGHIMMKTYMQSVNPDVKDDELLPATLCPEIMTGLLRDKLGFNGMVVTDASHMVGMTDRMTRKEMLPASINAGCDMFLFFNDPDEDFATMLDAYKSGKISEERMTEALTRILGLKAHMGLNKKAKEDIVPAEDALSVLSNQEYKDVAAAISKDCLTLVKYKDEGVLPLDPATKKRVMIVYIKGYDGPMAALAAMAMGMGGGKLNPAEKLRDRLISKGFDAFIYESPIDKMKKQIAAGEKPSLNLYFAGKNAIEDFKAGQDVIISLYDVMNGRPAFGLSKGGGEIPWYVYELPVIGISVNAPTMLADVPMLRTYINAYDSKDDTIDALVEALVTGPEAFKGKDPIDSFCGLWDTRL
;
A
#
# COMPACT_ATOMS: atom_id res chain seq x y z
N MET A 1 -4.59 -30.12 -10.17
CA MET A 1 -4.95 -29.80 -11.60
C MET A 1 -5.81 -28.55 -11.60
N VAL A 2 -5.52 -27.58 -12.48
CA VAL A 2 -6.27 -26.32 -12.58
C VAL A 2 -7.66 -26.58 -13.14
N ASP A 3 -8.70 -26.06 -12.49
CA ASP A 3 -10.08 -26.17 -12.97
C ASP A 3 -10.53 -24.85 -13.62
N LEU A 4 -10.46 -24.79 -14.95
CA LEU A 4 -10.86 -23.61 -15.72
C LEU A 4 -12.38 -23.37 -15.77
N LYS A 5 -13.21 -24.36 -15.36
CA LYS A 5 -14.66 -24.20 -15.25
C LYS A 5 -15.10 -23.65 -13.90
N ALA A 6 -14.25 -23.78 -12.89
CA ALA A 6 -14.49 -23.25 -11.55
C ALA A 6 -14.03 -21.79 -11.42
N LYS A 7 -14.44 -21.15 -10.31
CA LYS A 7 -13.92 -19.83 -9.92
C LYS A 7 -12.38 -19.88 -9.78
N PRO A 8 -11.69 -18.81 -10.12
CA PRO A 8 -12.21 -17.52 -10.63
C PRO A 8 -12.50 -17.52 -12.13
N TYR A 9 -12.08 -18.53 -12.88
CA TYR A 9 -12.05 -18.51 -14.34
C TYR A 9 -13.44 -18.60 -14.98
N CYS A 10 -14.26 -19.58 -14.61
CA CYS A 10 -15.61 -19.81 -15.14
C CYS A 10 -15.67 -19.82 -16.68
N LEU A 11 -14.67 -20.43 -17.34
CA LEU A 11 -14.48 -20.37 -18.79
C LEU A 11 -15.50 -21.22 -19.56
N SER A 12 -15.84 -20.75 -20.77
CA SER A 12 -16.54 -21.54 -21.78
C SER A 12 -15.63 -22.61 -22.38
N GLU A 13 -16.21 -23.60 -23.06
CA GLU A 13 -15.43 -24.63 -23.80
C GLU A 13 -14.53 -24.00 -24.89
N GLU A 14 -14.99 -22.92 -25.53
CA GLU A 14 -14.22 -22.18 -26.52
C GLU A 14 -12.99 -21.52 -25.91
N ASP A 15 -13.14 -20.91 -24.74
CA ASP A 15 -12.04 -20.26 -24.02
C ASP A 15 -11.04 -21.30 -23.49
N ILE A 16 -11.52 -22.43 -22.98
CA ILE A 16 -10.66 -23.54 -22.55
C ILE A 16 -9.84 -24.07 -23.74
N LYS A 17 -10.49 -24.29 -24.87
CA LYS A 17 -9.83 -24.72 -26.10
C LYS A 17 -8.74 -23.71 -26.54
N TRP A 18 -9.04 -22.41 -26.47
CA TRP A 18 -8.04 -21.39 -26.77
C TRP A 18 -6.81 -21.49 -25.84
N VAL A 19 -7.00 -21.72 -24.54
CA VAL A 19 -5.90 -21.92 -23.57
C VAL A 19 -5.05 -23.12 -23.98
N GLU A 20 -5.67 -24.28 -24.24
CA GLU A 20 -4.98 -25.52 -24.60
C GLU A 20 -4.20 -25.41 -25.92
N GLU A 21 -4.84 -24.86 -26.95
CA GLU A 21 -4.22 -24.68 -28.28
C GLU A 21 -3.09 -23.65 -28.22
N THR A 22 -3.23 -22.60 -27.41
CA THR A 22 -2.18 -21.59 -27.22
C THR A 22 -0.97 -22.21 -26.54
N ILE A 23 -1.12 -22.96 -25.45
CA ILE A 23 -0.02 -23.65 -24.76
C ILE A 23 0.69 -24.62 -25.72
N ALA A 24 -0.08 -25.39 -26.49
CA ALA A 24 0.47 -26.37 -27.43
C ALA A 24 1.27 -25.73 -28.57
N SER A 25 0.98 -24.48 -28.93
CA SER A 25 1.64 -23.75 -30.00
C SER A 25 2.89 -22.95 -29.59
N MET A 26 3.12 -22.80 -28.26
CA MET A 26 4.22 -22.02 -27.73
C MET A 26 5.58 -22.73 -27.86
N THR A 27 6.60 -21.94 -28.18
CA THR A 27 8.01 -22.36 -27.99
C THR A 27 8.38 -22.33 -26.52
N ASP A 28 9.51 -22.95 -26.15
CA ASP A 28 10.00 -22.91 -24.76
C ASP A 28 10.26 -21.48 -24.29
N GLU A 29 10.78 -20.62 -25.16
CA GLU A 29 11.04 -19.22 -24.92
C GLU A 29 9.72 -18.45 -24.64
N GLU A 30 8.68 -18.72 -25.41
CA GLU A 30 7.36 -18.13 -25.22
C GLU A 30 6.70 -18.61 -23.92
N LYS A 31 6.83 -19.90 -23.58
CA LYS A 31 6.35 -20.46 -22.30
C LYS A 31 7.01 -19.76 -21.11
N VAL A 32 8.34 -19.66 -21.13
CA VAL A 32 9.12 -19.03 -20.07
C VAL A 32 8.81 -17.54 -19.95
N GLY A 33 8.67 -16.83 -21.08
CA GLY A 33 8.33 -15.41 -21.10
C GLY A 33 7.02 -15.09 -20.37
N GLN A 34 6.01 -15.99 -20.50
CA GLN A 34 4.74 -15.79 -19.81
C GLN A 34 4.85 -15.86 -18.28
N LEU A 35 5.91 -16.46 -17.73
CA LEU A 35 6.13 -16.50 -16.29
C LEU A 35 6.62 -15.17 -15.70
N PHE A 36 6.97 -14.18 -16.52
CA PHE A 36 7.55 -12.93 -16.06
C PHE A 36 6.60 -11.75 -16.16
N PHE A 37 6.57 -10.98 -15.06
CA PHE A 37 6.19 -9.57 -15.03
C PHE A 37 7.46 -8.71 -15.07
N GLN A 38 7.49 -7.67 -15.91
CA GLN A 38 8.61 -6.74 -15.97
C GLN A 38 8.19 -5.32 -15.61
N LEU A 39 9.02 -4.64 -14.81
CA LEU A 39 8.92 -3.20 -14.61
C LEU A 39 9.62 -2.49 -15.78
N CYS A 40 8.84 -1.83 -16.65
CA CYS A 40 9.38 -1.12 -17.81
C CYS A 40 10.23 0.07 -17.34
N ALA A 41 11.52 0.08 -17.73
CA ALA A 41 12.47 1.14 -17.38
C ALA A 41 12.34 2.39 -18.28
N GLY A 42 11.66 2.27 -19.42
CA GLY A 42 11.46 3.33 -20.40
C GLY A 42 10.14 3.19 -21.16
N ASN A 43 9.81 4.20 -21.96
CA ASN A 43 8.56 4.27 -22.72
C ASN A 43 8.76 4.50 -24.24
N SER A 44 10.02 4.42 -24.76
CA SER A 44 10.24 4.51 -26.19
C SER A 44 9.69 3.29 -26.93
N GLU A 45 9.15 3.49 -28.12
CA GLU A 45 8.59 2.39 -28.92
C GLU A 45 9.63 1.30 -29.22
N GLU A 46 10.88 1.68 -29.52
CA GLU A 46 11.98 0.76 -29.79
C GLU A 46 12.25 -0.15 -28.57
N TYR A 47 12.40 0.44 -27.39
CA TYR A 47 12.62 -0.31 -26.14
C TYR A 47 11.47 -1.27 -25.82
N LEU A 48 10.22 -0.81 -25.93
CA LEU A 48 9.05 -1.63 -25.63
C LEU A 48 8.86 -2.76 -26.63
N LYS A 49 9.16 -2.49 -27.92
CA LYS A 49 9.15 -3.50 -28.95
C LYS A 49 10.19 -4.59 -28.67
N ASP A 50 11.45 -4.20 -28.44
CA ASP A 50 12.53 -5.14 -28.17
C ASP A 50 12.23 -5.98 -26.92
N LEU A 51 11.70 -5.35 -25.86
CA LEU A 51 11.31 -6.03 -24.63
C LEU A 51 10.27 -7.14 -24.91
N MET A 52 9.25 -6.83 -25.70
CA MET A 52 8.15 -7.77 -25.97
C MET A 52 8.56 -8.86 -26.96
N GLU A 53 9.30 -8.53 -28.02
CA GLU A 53 9.72 -9.48 -29.04
C GLU A 53 10.83 -10.43 -28.53
N LYS A 54 11.71 -9.95 -27.63
CA LYS A 54 12.82 -10.75 -27.10
C LYS A 54 12.38 -11.68 -25.97
N TYR A 55 11.55 -11.22 -25.05
CA TYR A 55 11.25 -11.97 -23.82
C TYR A 55 9.84 -12.53 -23.76
N HIS A 56 8.94 -12.19 -24.68
CA HIS A 56 7.56 -12.72 -24.76
C HIS A 56 6.78 -12.60 -23.45
N LEU A 57 6.89 -11.48 -22.75
CA LEU A 57 6.43 -11.28 -21.38
C LEU A 57 4.94 -11.59 -21.17
N GLY A 58 4.63 -12.21 -20.05
CA GLY A 58 3.26 -12.45 -19.59
C GLY A 58 2.58 -11.21 -19.01
N GLY A 59 3.36 -10.32 -18.37
CA GLY A 59 2.88 -9.09 -17.77
C GLY A 59 3.92 -7.97 -17.71
N CYS A 60 3.43 -6.74 -17.61
CA CYS A 60 4.24 -5.53 -17.46
C CYS A 60 3.67 -4.62 -16.38
N ARG A 61 4.58 -3.91 -15.72
CA ARG A 61 4.31 -2.77 -14.87
C ARG A 61 5.19 -1.60 -15.33
N TYR A 62 4.87 -0.39 -14.91
CA TYR A 62 5.54 0.83 -15.37
C TYR A 62 5.76 1.80 -14.20
N ASN A 63 6.66 2.77 -14.39
CA ASN A 63 6.84 3.88 -13.46
C ASN A 63 5.69 4.87 -13.58
N ASN A 64 5.28 5.48 -12.46
CA ASN A 64 4.16 6.42 -12.43
C ASN A 64 4.46 7.65 -13.33
N MET A 65 3.54 7.91 -14.27
CA MET A 65 3.61 8.96 -15.29
C MET A 65 2.21 9.56 -15.48
N PRO A 66 2.06 10.71 -16.20
CA PRO A 66 0.75 11.20 -16.62
C PRO A 66 -0.04 10.14 -17.41
N GLY A 67 -1.34 10.06 -17.18
CA GLY A 67 -2.21 8.99 -17.71
C GLY A 67 -2.15 8.85 -19.23
N LYS A 68 -2.03 9.94 -19.97
CA LYS A 68 -1.83 9.90 -21.43
C LYS A 68 -0.54 9.13 -21.82
N MET A 69 0.56 9.39 -21.14
CA MET A 69 1.84 8.71 -21.41
C MET A 69 1.74 7.22 -21.07
N VAL A 70 1.09 6.88 -19.96
CA VAL A 70 0.85 5.48 -19.58
C VAL A 70 -0.02 4.79 -20.63
N GLN A 71 -1.10 5.43 -21.08
CA GLN A 71 -2.00 4.87 -22.10
C GLN A 71 -1.26 4.59 -23.42
N GLU A 72 -0.40 5.52 -23.86
CA GLU A 72 0.43 5.35 -25.06
C GLU A 72 1.41 4.18 -24.90
N GLN A 73 2.11 4.09 -23.75
CA GLN A 73 2.99 2.97 -23.44
C GLN A 73 2.26 1.63 -23.45
N ASN A 74 1.11 1.55 -22.79
CA ASN A 74 0.31 0.33 -22.69
C ASN A 74 -0.19 -0.14 -24.05
N ARG A 75 -0.54 0.81 -24.95
CA ARG A 75 -0.91 0.51 -26.34
C ARG A 75 0.25 -0.11 -27.12
N LEU A 76 1.48 0.39 -26.90
CA LEU A 76 2.68 -0.18 -27.55
C LEU A 76 2.98 -1.59 -27.00
N LEU A 77 2.85 -1.82 -25.69
CA LEU A 77 3.03 -3.14 -25.09
C LEU A 77 2.06 -4.17 -25.70
N GLN A 78 0.77 -3.84 -25.81
CA GLN A 78 -0.22 -4.73 -26.43
C GLN A 78 0.03 -4.94 -27.93
N LYS A 79 0.46 -3.90 -28.66
CA LYS A 79 0.78 -3.95 -30.09
C LYS A 79 1.86 -5.00 -30.40
N TYR A 80 2.93 -5.01 -29.59
CA TYR A 80 4.10 -5.89 -29.84
C TYR A 80 4.00 -7.24 -29.12
N ALA A 81 3.08 -7.41 -28.19
CA ALA A 81 2.84 -8.70 -27.55
C ALA A 81 2.25 -9.72 -28.53
N LYS A 82 2.78 -10.95 -28.58
CA LYS A 82 2.17 -12.06 -29.33
C LYS A 82 0.86 -12.50 -28.67
N ILE A 83 0.90 -12.68 -27.36
CA ILE A 83 -0.24 -12.97 -26.49
C ILE A 83 -0.50 -11.71 -25.66
N PRO A 84 -1.76 -11.23 -25.51
CA PRO A 84 -2.06 -10.05 -24.72
C PRO A 84 -1.45 -10.12 -23.33
N VAL A 85 -0.88 -8.99 -22.85
CA VAL A 85 -0.18 -8.94 -21.55
C VAL A 85 -1.07 -8.42 -20.44
N PHE A 86 -0.81 -8.88 -19.23
CA PHE A 86 -1.28 -8.18 -18.04
C PHE A 86 -0.56 -6.84 -17.91
N ILE A 87 -1.29 -5.79 -17.63
CA ILE A 87 -0.72 -4.47 -17.30
C ILE A 87 -1.19 -4.12 -15.90
N ALA A 88 -0.24 -4.21 -14.95
CA ALA A 88 -0.56 -4.08 -13.54
C ALA A 88 -0.29 -2.67 -13.00
N CYS A 89 -1.10 -2.24 -12.03
CA CYS A 89 -0.96 -0.99 -11.30
C CYS A 89 -1.24 -1.18 -9.80
N ASN A 90 -0.86 -0.18 -8.96
CA ASN A 90 -1.09 -0.19 -7.51
C ASN A 90 -2.25 0.76 -7.14
N THR A 91 -3.48 0.31 -7.31
CA THR A 91 -4.69 1.09 -7.01
C THR A 91 -5.19 0.92 -5.57
N GLU A 92 -4.24 0.88 -4.62
CA GLU A 92 -4.54 0.65 -3.19
C GLU A 92 -5.33 1.78 -2.54
N ALA A 93 -5.14 3.02 -3.00
CA ALA A 93 -5.74 4.21 -2.39
C ALA A 93 -6.47 5.13 -3.39
N GLY A 94 -6.33 4.85 -4.69
CA GLY A 94 -6.94 5.65 -5.75
C GLY A 94 -6.28 5.44 -7.10
N GLY A 95 -6.71 6.20 -8.10
CA GLY A 95 -6.13 6.23 -9.43
C GLY A 95 -4.72 6.83 -9.47
N ASP A 96 -4.30 7.58 -8.44
CA ASP A 96 -2.95 8.12 -8.28
C ASP A 96 -1.88 7.02 -8.12
N GLY A 97 -2.27 5.80 -7.79
CA GLY A 97 -1.42 4.61 -7.85
C GLY A 97 -1.28 4.01 -9.25
N ALA A 98 -2.06 4.44 -10.21
CA ALA A 98 -2.02 4.04 -11.61
C ALA A 98 -1.36 5.09 -12.50
N CYS A 99 -1.62 6.39 -12.28
CA CYS A 99 -0.97 7.49 -13.00
C CYS A 99 -0.87 8.75 -12.13
N SER A 100 0.07 9.63 -12.47
CA SER A 100 0.41 10.80 -11.64
C SER A 100 -0.69 11.87 -11.58
N ASP A 101 -1.61 11.87 -12.52
CA ASP A 101 -2.80 12.70 -12.61
C ASP A 101 -4.10 11.97 -12.22
N GLY A 102 -3.98 10.73 -11.73
CA GLY A 102 -5.08 9.99 -11.13
C GLY A 102 -5.51 10.58 -9.78
N GLN A 103 -6.77 10.33 -9.42
CA GLN A 103 -7.37 10.86 -8.19
C GLN A 103 -7.15 9.90 -7.02
N PHE A 104 -6.66 10.44 -5.91
CA PHE A 104 -6.67 9.77 -4.62
C PHE A 104 -8.09 9.71 -4.08
N ILE A 105 -8.53 8.55 -3.58
CA ILE A 105 -9.86 8.33 -3.00
C ILE A 105 -9.77 8.21 -1.48
N GLY A 106 -8.89 7.31 -1.00
CA GLY A 106 -8.64 7.10 0.42
C GLY A 106 -7.78 5.89 0.66
N SER A 107 -6.84 5.97 1.60
CA SER A 107 -6.05 4.81 2.02
C SER A 107 -6.91 3.77 2.74
N GLY A 108 -6.46 2.52 2.79
CA GLY A 108 -7.16 1.44 3.48
C GLY A 108 -7.52 1.79 4.92
N ILE A 109 -6.57 2.32 5.69
CA ILE A 109 -6.78 2.68 7.09
C ILE A 109 -7.81 3.82 7.26
N LYS A 110 -7.79 4.79 6.36
CA LYS A 110 -8.75 5.91 6.34
C LYS A 110 -10.17 5.41 6.12
N ILE A 111 -10.35 4.52 5.15
CA ILE A 111 -11.64 3.87 4.87
C ILE A 111 -12.05 2.96 6.03
N GLY A 112 -11.12 2.19 6.60
CA GLY A 112 -11.32 1.38 7.80
C GLY A 112 -11.85 2.17 8.99
N ALA A 113 -11.41 3.42 9.16
CA ALA A 113 -11.89 4.32 10.20
C ALA A 113 -13.36 4.73 10.03
N THR A 114 -13.86 4.83 8.81
CA THR A 114 -15.27 5.19 8.55
C THR A 114 -16.26 4.10 8.93
N ARG A 115 -15.82 2.82 8.98
CA ARG A 115 -16.68 1.63 9.11
C ARG A 115 -17.72 1.49 7.99
N ASN A 116 -17.62 2.26 6.94
CA ASN A 116 -18.54 2.24 5.81
C ASN A 116 -17.99 1.35 4.69
N VAL A 117 -18.57 0.17 4.54
CA VAL A 117 -18.18 -0.83 3.55
C VAL A 117 -18.37 -0.31 2.11
N GLN A 118 -19.34 0.59 1.89
CA GLN A 118 -19.57 1.18 0.57
C GLN A 118 -18.36 1.99 0.09
N TYR A 119 -17.63 2.66 0.98
CA TYR A 119 -16.42 3.40 0.60
C TYR A 119 -15.28 2.48 0.12
N ALA A 120 -15.20 1.25 0.65
CA ALA A 120 -14.26 0.27 0.14
C ALA A 120 -14.65 -0.24 -1.27
N HIS A 121 -15.94 -0.44 -1.52
CA HIS A 121 -16.48 -0.75 -2.84
C HIS A 121 -16.22 0.39 -3.83
N ASP A 122 -16.51 1.62 -3.43
CA ASP A 122 -16.29 2.81 -4.26
C ASP A 122 -14.81 3.01 -4.57
N LEU A 123 -13.91 2.76 -3.62
CA LEU A 123 -12.46 2.75 -3.87
C LEU A 123 -12.11 1.73 -4.95
N GLY A 124 -12.59 0.47 -4.81
CA GLY A 124 -12.33 -0.59 -5.79
C GLY A 124 -12.80 -0.23 -7.19
N ARG A 125 -14.00 0.35 -7.30
CA ARG A 125 -14.55 0.82 -8.59
C ARG A 125 -13.78 2.02 -9.14
N MET A 126 -13.75 3.13 -8.40
CA MET A 126 -13.25 4.42 -8.90
C MET A 126 -11.75 4.41 -9.22
N ALA A 127 -10.94 3.72 -8.40
CA ALA A 127 -9.50 3.62 -8.65
C ALA A 127 -9.22 2.81 -9.92
N ASN A 128 -9.97 1.74 -10.14
CA ASN A 128 -9.74 0.84 -11.26
C ASN A 128 -10.46 1.28 -12.56
N GLU A 129 -11.53 2.08 -12.50
CA GLU A 129 -12.05 2.80 -13.67
C GLU A 129 -10.99 3.74 -14.25
N GLN A 130 -10.25 4.45 -13.40
CA GLN A 130 -9.13 5.31 -13.81
C GLN A 130 -7.97 4.48 -14.40
N ALA A 131 -7.64 3.35 -13.77
CA ALA A 131 -6.61 2.45 -14.26
C ALA A 131 -6.99 1.79 -15.61
N ALA A 132 -8.24 1.39 -15.77
CA ALA A 132 -8.75 0.81 -17.02
C ALA A 132 -8.69 1.85 -18.17
N ALA A 133 -8.99 3.11 -17.90
CA ALA A 133 -8.94 4.18 -18.89
C ALA A 133 -7.54 4.39 -19.49
N ILE A 134 -6.49 4.10 -18.74
CA ILE A 134 -5.09 4.18 -19.20
C ILE A 134 -4.57 2.83 -19.74
N GLY A 135 -5.44 1.82 -19.84
CA GLY A 135 -5.09 0.51 -20.41
C GLY A 135 -4.50 -0.48 -19.42
N CYS A 136 -4.58 -0.23 -18.10
CA CYS A 136 -4.33 -1.28 -17.11
C CYS A 136 -5.49 -2.29 -17.10
N ASN A 137 -5.18 -3.52 -16.70
CA ASN A 137 -6.16 -4.59 -16.64
C ASN A 137 -5.98 -5.50 -15.41
N MET A 138 -5.06 -5.13 -14.49
CA MET A 138 -4.79 -5.88 -13.28
C MET A 138 -4.43 -4.92 -12.13
N ALA A 139 -5.09 -5.04 -10.99
CA ALA A 139 -4.74 -4.32 -9.79
C ALA A 139 -3.88 -5.19 -8.87
N PHE A 140 -2.76 -4.69 -8.40
CA PHE A 140 -2.05 -5.24 -7.25
C PHE A 140 -2.67 -4.69 -5.96
N ALA A 141 -3.94 -4.98 -5.77
CA ALA A 141 -4.83 -4.58 -4.68
C ALA A 141 -6.05 -5.53 -4.62
N PRO A 142 -6.74 -5.63 -3.46
CA PRO A 142 -6.54 -4.89 -2.22
C PRO A 142 -5.36 -5.38 -1.39
N VAL A 143 -4.90 -4.51 -0.45
CA VAL A 143 -4.03 -4.94 0.64
C VAL A 143 -4.91 -5.58 1.70
N SER A 144 -4.82 -6.91 1.80
CA SER A 144 -5.64 -7.74 2.68
C SER A 144 -4.90 -8.16 3.97
N ASP A 145 -3.82 -7.44 4.27
CA ASP A 145 -3.02 -7.59 5.47
C ASP A 145 -3.76 -7.07 6.71
N ILE A 146 -3.41 -7.60 7.89
CA ILE A 146 -4.00 -7.18 9.16
C ILE A 146 -2.92 -6.49 9.99
N HIS A 147 -3.14 -5.22 10.37
CA HIS A 147 -2.18 -4.44 11.14
C HIS A 147 -2.18 -4.84 12.62
N MET A 148 -1.41 -5.86 12.98
CA MET A 148 -1.37 -6.42 14.33
C MET A 148 -0.24 -5.86 15.22
N HIS A 149 0.77 -5.22 14.63
CA HIS A 149 1.91 -4.69 15.36
C HIS A 149 2.05 -3.18 15.14
N TRP A 150 2.01 -2.39 16.21
CA TRP A 150 2.02 -0.92 16.15
C TRP A 150 3.28 -0.32 15.51
N GLU A 151 4.42 -1.02 15.56
CA GLU A 151 5.68 -0.62 14.92
C GLU A 151 5.82 -1.15 13.49
N ASN A 152 4.86 -1.90 12.95
CA ASN A 152 4.96 -2.36 11.56
C ASN A 152 5.11 -1.16 10.62
N THR A 153 6.13 -1.20 9.76
CA THR A 153 6.51 -0.06 8.91
C THR A 153 5.97 -0.16 7.50
N GLU A 154 5.35 -1.28 7.12
CA GLU A 154 4.96 -1.56 5.74
C GLU A 154 3.43 -1.50 5.51
N VAL A 155 2.65 -2.00 6.46
CA VAL A 155 1.19 -2.19 6.27
C VAL A 155 0.37 -0.97 6.66
N VAL A 156 0.76 -0.23 7.65
CA VAL A 156 0.06 0.81 8.43
C VAL A 156 -1.10 1.53 7.74
N ALA A 157 -0.82 2.32 6.71
CA ALA A 157 -1.85 3.10 6.01
C ALA A 157 -2.58 2.28 4.92
N ARG A 158 -2.01 1.13 4.56
CA ARG A 158 -2.47 0.31 3.44
C ARG A 158 -3.58 -0.66 3.83
N SER A 159 -3.57 -1.16 5.08
CA SER A 159 -4.58 -2.09 5.63
C SER A 159 -5.88 -1.38 6.03
N PHE A 160 -6.99 -2.09 6.00
CA PHE A 160 -8.28 -1.62 6.57
C PHE A 160 -8.33 -1.69 8.10
N GLY A 161 -7.27 -2.12 8.76
CA GLY A 161 -7.12 -2.12 10.22
C GLY A 161 -6.60 -3.42 10.82
N ASN A 162 -6.87 -3.61 12.12
CA ASN A 162 -6.37 -4.75 12.90
C ASN A 162 -7.41 -5.83 13.20
N ASP A 163 -8.63 -5.69 12.69
CA ASP A 163 -9.73 -6.64 12.88
C ASP A 163 -9.93 -7.47 11.61
N SER A 164 -9.82 -8.80 11.71
CA SER A 164 -9.86 -9.71 10.56
C SER A 164 -11.20 -9.69 9.82
N GLU A 165 -12.32 -9.54 10.53
CA GLU A 165 -13.65 -9.47 9.92
C GLU A 165 -13.82 -8.18 9.11
N ARG A 166 -13.35 -7.05 9.64
CA ARG A 166 -13.35 -5.78 8.92
C ARG A 166 -12.45 -5.84 7.68
N VAL A 167 -11.22 -6.37 7.82
CA VAL A 167 -10.31 -6.51 6.67
C VAL A 167 -10.93 -7.42 5.61
N ALA A 168 -11.52 -8.55 6.00
CA ALA A 168 -12.20 -9.47 5.07
C ALA A 168 -13.37 -8.78 4.35
N THR A 169 -14.25 -8.13 5.11
CA THR A 169 -15.43 -7.45 4.56
C THR A 169 -15.06 -6.30 3.61
N MET A 170 -14.10 -5.47 4.00
CA MET A 170 -13.68 -4.32 3.18
C MET A 170 -12.84 -4.73 1.97
N SER A 171 -11.94 -5.73 2.11
CA SER A 171 -11.20 -6.28 0.97
C SER A 171 -12.15 -6.93 -0.05
N LYS A 172 -13.18 -7.64 0.43
CA LYS A 172 -14.22 -8.17 -0.45
C LYS A 172 -14.99 -7.05 -1.16
N ALA A 173 -15.39 -6.02 -0.44
CA ALA A 173 -16.10 -4.89 -1.04
C ALA A 173 -15.23 -4.17 -2.09
N TYR A 174 -13.93 -4.00 -1.84
CA TYR A 174 -12.99 -3.49 -2.85
C TYR A 174 -12.98 -4.38 -4.11
N MET A 175 -12.86 -5.70 -3.93
CA MET A 175 -12.89 -6.67 -5.02
C MET A 175 -14.22 -6.61 -5.78
N ASP A 176 -15.34 -6.55 -5.09
CA ASP A 176 -16.67 -6.44 -5.71
C ASP A 176 -16.78 -5.16 -6.55
N GLY A 177 -16.27 -4.03 -6.05
CA GLY A 177 -16.22 -2.76 -6.78
C GLY A 177 -15.34 -2.83 -8.02
N LEU A 178 -14.16 -3.45 -7.92
CA LEU A 178 -13.25 -3.67 -9.05
C LEU A 178 -13.91 -4.57 -10.12
N HIS A 179 -14.59 -5.63 -9.72
CA HIS A 179 -15.25 -6.58 -10.63
C HIS A 179 -16.45 -5.98 -11.38
N THR A 180 -16.88 -4.76 -11.05
CA THR A 180 -17.83 -4.01 -11.90
C THR A 180 -17.21 -3.58 -13.24
N ILE A 181 -15.88 -3.65 -13.37
CA ILE A 181 -15.12 -3.25 -14.55
C ILE A 181 -14.81 -4.52 -15.38
N PRO A 182 -15.42 -4.67 -16.56
CA PRO A 182 -15.20 -5.88 -17.36
C PRO A 182 -13.73 -6.08 -17.75
N GLY A 183 -13.22 -7.29 -17.54
CA GLY A 183 -11.86 -7.65 -17.96
C GLY A 183 -10.74 -7.05 -17.11
N PHE A 184 -11.02 -6.74 -15.86
CA PHE A 184 -10.04 -6.24 -14.90
C PHE A 184 -9.84 -7.25 -13.77
N ALA A 185 -8.59 -7.65 -13.48
CA ALA A 185 -8.27 -8.65 -12.48
C ALA A 185 -7.86 -8.04 -11.14
N CYS A 186 -8.27 -8.68 -10.04
CA CYS A 186 -7.99 -8.33 -8.66
C CYS A 186 -6.87 -9.21 -8.09
N THR A 187 -5.86 -8.61 -7.41
CA THR A 187 -4.76 -9.35 -6.79
C THR A 187 -4.64 -8.99 -5.32
N ALA A 188 -5.15 -9.83 -4.44
CA ALA A 188 -5.02 -9.64 -2.99
C ALA A 188 -3.59 -9.89 -2.52
N LYS A 189 -3.12 -9.12 -1.52
CA LYS A 189 -1.74 -9.17 -1.02
C LYS A 189 -1.62 -8.82 0.45
N HIS A 190 -0.55 -9.26 1.13
CA HIS A 190 0.58 -10.09 0.70
C HIS A 190 0.48 -11.46 1.39
N PHE A 191 0.09 -12.50 0.68
CA PHE A 191 -0.08 -13.84 1.26
C PHE A 191 1.28 -14.39 1.78
N PRO A 192 1.38 -14.98 2.97
CA PRO A 192 0.32 -15.42 3.91
C PRO A 192 -0.19 -14.35 4.87
N GLY A 193 0.20 -13.11 4.73
CA GLY A 193 -0.28 -11.97 5.51
C GLY A 193 0.82 -11.25 6.29
N ASN A 194 0.94 -9.95 6.03
CA ASN A 194 1.85 -9.02 6.69
C ASN A 194 1.13 -8.26 7.82
N GLY A 195 1.90 -7.62 8.71
CA GLY A 195 1.39 -6.75 9.77
C GLY A 195 1.56 -7.29 11.20
N LEU A 196 2.05 -8.53 11.36
CA LEU A 196 2.40 -9.11 12.66
C LEU A 196 3.83 -8.77 13.08
N ASP A 197 4.78 -8.80 12.14
CA ASP A 197 6.17 -8.41 12.36
C ASP A 197 6.34 -6.90 12.16
N PHE A 198 7.22 -6.27 12.94
CA PHE A 198 7.56 -4.84 12.77
C PHE A 198 8.50 -4.59 11.59
N ARG A 199 9.21 -5.62 11.12
CA ARG A 199 10.20 -5.51 10.05
C ARG A 199 9.55 -5.41 8.68
N ASP A 200 10.20 -4.64 7.81
CA ASP A 200 9.84 -4.45 6.42
C ASP A 200 10.53 -5.52 5.55
N ALA A 201 9.75 -6.28 4.79
CA ALA A 201 10.25 -7.33 3.90
C ALA A 201 11.15 -6.80 2.78
N HIS A 202 11.09 -5.51 2.46
CA HIS A 202 12.03 -4.88 1.52
C HIS A 202 13.47 -4.83 2.07
N LEU A 203 13.63 -4.76 3.39
CA LEU A 203 14.89 -4.47 4.07
C LEU A 203 15.39 -5.61 4.96
N SER A 204 14.54 -6.57 5.30
CA SER A 204 14.83 -7.65 6.23
C SER A 204 13.85 -8.82 6.05
N ASN A 205 14.08 -9.89 6.80
CA ASN A 205 13.11 -10.98 6.91
C ASN A 205 11.85 -10.54 7.67
N ASN A 206 10.70 -10.94 7.18
CA ASN A 206 9.41 -10.73 7.81
C ASN A 206 8.80 -12.09 8.20
N ILE A 207 8.18 -12.17 9.36
CA ILE A 207 7.67 -13.43 9.92
C ILE A 207 6.22 -13.25 10.36
N ASN A 208 5.34 -14.13 9.88
CA ASN A 208 4.01 -14.33 10.45
C ASN A 208 4.07 -15.61 11.30
N ASP A 209 4.26 -15.43 12.61
CA ASP A 209 4.53 -16.53 13.56
C ASP A 209 3.28 -17.02 14.30
N LEU A 210 2.12 -16.92 13.67
CA LEU A 210 0.89 -17.47 14.20
C LEU A 210 0.87 -19.00 14.08
N SER A 211 0.20 -19.67 15.05
CA SER A 211 -0.20 -21.05 14.88
C SER A 211 -1.15 -21.19 13.66
N GLU A 212 -1.25 -22.37 13.07
CA GLU A 212 -2.21 -22.61 11.98
C GLU A 212 -3.63 -22.24 12.41
N GLU A 213 -4.03 -22.57 13.63
CA GLU A 213 -5.36 -22.28 14.17
C GLU A 213 -5.63 -20.77 14.24
N ASP A 214 -4.68 -19.99 14.79
CA ASP A 214 -4.84 -18.54 14.93
C ASP A 214 -4.71 -17.83 13.59
N TRP A 215 -3.85 -18.34 12.70
CA TRP A 215 -3.73 -17.86 11.34
C TRP A 215 -5.04 -18.07 10.55
N MET A 216 -5.66 -19.26 10.67
CA MET A 216 -6.95 -19.54 10.03
C MET A 216 -8.10 -18.66 10.54
N LYS A 217 -8.06 -18.24 11.82
CA LYS A 217 -9.04 -17.30 12.41
C LYS A 217 -8.81 -15.85 11.99
N SER A 218 -7.62 -15.51 11.51
CA SER A 218 -7.22 -14.14 11.14
C SER A 218 -6.98 -14.01 9.64
N PHE A 219 -5.74 -14.13 9.19
CA PHE A 219 -5.37 -14.00 7.77
C PHE A 219 -6.05 -15.07 6.90
N GLY A 220 -6.15 -16.30 7.38
CA GLY A 220 -6.84 -17.39 6.71
C GLY A 220 -8.32 -17.08 6.46
N HIS A 221 -9.00 -16.46 7.42
CA HIS A 221 -10.38 -15.98 7.27
C HIS A 221 -10.49 -14.93 6.15
N VAL A 222 -9.56 -13.96 6.10
CA VAL A 222 -9.55 -12.93 5.06
C VAL A 222 -9.39 -13.55 3.68
N TYR A 223 -8.33 -14.37 3.48
CA TYR A 223 -8.09 -15.01 2.18
C TYR A 223 -9.21 -15.97 1.79
N LYS A 224 -9.72 -16.78 2.73
CA LYS A 224 -10.85 -17.69 2.46
C LYS A 224 -12.09 -16.93 1.99
N THR A 225 -12.39 -15.79 2.62
CA THR A 225 -13.50 -14.92 2.20
C THR A 225 -13.33 -14.45 0.76
N LEU A 226 -12.14 -13.99 0.37
CA LEU A 226 -11.88 -13.54 -0.99
C LEU A 226 -11.92 -14.68 -2.01
N ILE A 227 -11.30 -15.81 -1.71
CA ILE A 227 -11.24 -17.00 -2.56
C ILE A 227 -12.66 -17.53 -2.86
N ASP A 228 -13.50 -17.67 -1.83
CA ASP A 228 -14.87 -18.16 -1.97
C ASP A 228 -15.75 -17.20 -2.82
N ASN A 229 -15.36 -15.93 -2.87
CA ASN A 229 -16.05 -14.92 -3.67
C ASN A 229 -15.42 -14.67 -5.05
N GLY A 230 -14.40 -15.43 -5.46
CA GLY A 230 -13.88 -15.43 -6.82
C GLY A 230 -12.66 -14.52 -7.03
N LEU A 231 -11.75 -14.46 -6.05
CA LEU A 231 -10.48 -13.76 -6.17
C LEU A 231 -9.66 -14.29 -7.35
N ASP A 232 -9.22 -13.40 -8.25
CA ASP A 232 -8.54 -13.74 -9.50
C ASP A 232 -7.08 -14.16 -9.27
N ALA A 233 -6.35 -13.37 -8.48
CA ALA A 233 -4.95 -13.58 -8.23
C ALA A 233 -4.57 -13.27 -6.78
N ILE A 234 -3.45 -13.84 -6.36
CA ILE A 234 -2.79 -13.54 -5.08
C ILE A 234 -1.35 -13.15 -5.34
N MET A 235 -0.87 -12.10 -4.65
CA MET A 235 0.55 -11.80 -4.55
C MET A 235 1.12 -12.48 -3.33
N GLY A 236 2.04 -13.42 -3.54
CA GLY A 236 2.81 -14.05 -2.46
C GLY A 236 3.84 -13.08 -1.91
N GLY A 237 3.79 -12.82 -0.62
CA GLY A 237 4.77 -12.04 0.11
C GLY A 237 6.01 -12.85 0.46
N HIS A 238 7.14 -12.18 0.67
CA HIS A 238 8.37 -12.80 1.14
C HIS A 238 8.36 -12.90 2.67
N ILE A 239 7.37 -13.65 3.19
CA ILE A 239 7.03 -13.77 4.60
C ILE A 239 7.17 -15.23 5.04
N MET A 240 7.89 -15.47 6.12
CA MET A 240 8.05 -16.79 6.70
C MET A 240 6.91 -17.12 7.67
N MET A 241 6.62 -18.42 7.83
CA MET A 241 5.64 -18.91 8.81
C MET A 241 6.28 -19.98 9.70
N LYS A 242 7.08 -19.56 10.68
CA LYS A 242 7.88 -20.47 11.52
C LYS A 242 7.02 -21.51 12.23
N THR A 243 6.05 -21.07 13.03
CA THR A 243 5.20 -21.97 13.83
C THR A 243 4.38 -22.91 12.94
N TYR A 244 3.87 -22.42 11.81
CA TYR A 244 3.20 -23.28 10.82
C TYR A 244 4.16 -24.33 10.24
N MET A 245 5.35 -23.91 9.79
CA MET A 245 6.34 -24.83 9.22
C MET A 245 6.78 -25.91 10.22
N GLN A 246 6.96 -25.57 11.50
CA GLN A 246 7.25 -26.54 12.55
C GLN A 246 6.10 -27.51 12.82
N SER A 247 4.86 -27.12 12.54
CA SER A 247 3.70 -28.04 12.64
C SER A 247 3.63 -29.03 11.48
N VAL A 248 4.11 -28.64 10.30
CA VAL A 248 4.14 -29.48 9.08
C VAL A 248 5.40 -30.34 9.04
N ASN A 249 6.53 -29.78 9.42
CA ASN A 249 7.82 -30.46 9.50
C ASN A 249 8.51 -30.13 10.85
N PRO A 250 8.31 -30.97 11.88
CA PRO A 250 8.86 -30.71 13.22
C PRO A 250 10.39 -30.63 13.30
N ASP A 251 11.10 -31.17 12.30
CA ASP A 251 12.57 -31.22 12.27
C ASP A 251 13.18 -29.99 11.56
N VAL A 252 12.35 -29.07 10.98
CA VAL A 252 12.82 -27.88 10.28
C VAL A 252 13.54 -26.94 11.25
N LYS A 253 14.74 -26.51 10.86
CA LYS A 253 15.53 -25.54 11.64
C LYS A 253 15.22 -24.11 11.20
N ASP A 254 15.52 -23.16 12.08
CA ASP A 254 15.27 -21.74 11.84
C ASP A 254 16.03 -21.19 10.61
N ASP A 255 17.22 -21.70 10.33
CA ASP A 255 18.05 -21.35 9.19
C ASP A 255 17.61 -22.01 7.86
N GLU A 256 16.75 -23.01 7.94
CA GLU A 256 16.13 -23.69 6.78
C GLU A 256 14.78 -23.09 6.38
N LEU A 257 14.23 -22.16 7.18
CA LEU A 257 12.95 -21.53 6.89
C LEU A 257 13.04 -20.69 5.62
N LEU A 258 12.07 -20.86 4.74
CA LEU A 258 11.93 -20.10 3.49
C LEU A 258 10.70 -19.18 3.55
N PRO A 259 10.75 -18.02 2.89
CA PRO A 259 9.55 -17.19 2.72
C PRO A 259 8.53 -17.91 1.83
N ALA A 260 7.26 -17.57 1.99
CA ALA A 260 6.15 -18.22 1.30
C ALA A 260 6.39 -18.41 -0.20
N THR A 261 6.92 -17.40 -0.88
CA THR A 261 7.22 -17.45 -2.32
C THR A 261 8.27 -18.48 -2.73
N LEU A 262 9.00 -19.05 -1.80
CA LEU A 262 10.01 -20.10 -2.03
C LEU A 262 9.66 -21.42 -1.30
N CYS A 263 8.51 -21.48 -0.63
CA CYS A 263 8.10 -22.59 0.25
C CYS A 263 6.87 -23.32 -0.30
N PRO A 264 7.04 -24.57 -0.83
CA PRO A 264 5.93 -25.36 -1.35
C PRO A 264 4.85 -25.66 -0.30
N GLU A 265 5.23 -25.87 0.95
CA GLU A 265 4.29 -26.17 2.04
C GLU A 265 3.32 -25.00 2.28
N ILE A 266 3.78 -23.76 2.04
CA ILE A 266 2.93 -22.58 2.18
C ILE A 266 2.15 -22.32 0.90
N MET A 267 2.83 -22.23 -0.27
CA MET A 267 2.17 -21.87 -1.52
C MET A 267 1.29 -22.97 -2.10
N THR A 268 1.71 -24.21 -2.00
CA THR A 268 0.90 -25.35 -2.45
C THR A 268 0.09 -25.90 -1.30
N GLY A 269 0.72 -26.29 -0.19
CA GLY A 269 0.04 -26.96 0.93
C GLY A 269 -1.01 -26.09 1.61
N LEU A 270 -0.66 -24.86 2.02
CA LEU A 270 -1.62 -23.98 2.71
C LEU A 270 -2.57 -23.29 1.73
N LEU A 271 -2.04 -22.65 0.68
CA LEU A 271 -2.87 -21.85 -0.21
C LEU A 271 -3.73 -22.70 -1.17
N ARG A 272 -3.11 -23.67 -1.88
CA ARG A 272 -3.82 -24.46 -2.87
C ARG A 272 -4.67 -25.56 -2.22
N ASP A 273 -4.04 -26.37 -1.36
CA ASP A 273 -4.70 -27.59 -0.84
C ASP A 273 -5.67 -27.28 0.30
N LYS A 274 -5.27 -26.46 1.29
CA LYS A 274 -6.12 -26.15 2.45
C LYS A 274 -7.15 -25.06 2.18
N LEU A 275 -6.75 -23.93 1.57
CA LEU A 275 -7.68 -22.84 1.26
C LEU A 275 -8.45 -23.06 -0.04
N GLY A 276 -7.99 -23.94 -0.93
CA GLY A 276 -8.65 -24.27 -2.20
C GLY A 276 -8.49 -23.18 -3.27
N PHE A 277 -7.41 -22.40 -3.25
CA PHE A 277 -7.21 -21.34 -4.23
C PHE A 277 -6.84 -21.90 -5.60
N ASN A 278 -7.72 -21.70 -6.58
CA ASN A 278 -7.55 -22.14 -7.97
C ASN A 278 -6.93 -21.05 -8.87
N GLY A 279 -6.96 -19.77 -8.45
CA GLY A 279 -6.50 -18.62 -9.23
C GLY A 279 -4.98 -18.51 -9.41
N MET A 280 -4.53 -17.44 -10.04
CA MET A 280 -3.12 -17.19 -10.37
C MET A 280 -2.34 -16.66 -9.15
N VAL A 281 -1.08 -17.06 -8.99
CA VAL A 281 -0.16 -16.51 -7.98
C VAL A 281 1.00 -15.78 -8.65
N VAL A 282 1.22 -14.53 -8.25
CA VAL A 282 2.43 -13.78 -8.60
C VAL A 282 3.31 -13.62 -7.36
N THR A 283 4.64 -13.58 -7.51
CA THR A 283 5.51 -13.21 -6.38
C THR A 283 5.39 -11.74 -6.08
N ASP A 284 5.77 -11.31 -4.88
CA ASP A 284 6.18 -9.92 -4.65
C ASP A 284 7.51 -9.62 -5.36
N ALA A 285 7.98 -8.39 -5.27
CA ALA A 285 9.16 -7.93 -6.01
C ALA A 285 10.43 -8.66 -5.58
N SER A 286 11.07 -9.33 -6.52
CA SER A 286 12.17 -10.28 -6.28
C SER A 286 13.50 -9.67 -5.85
N HIS A 287 13.60 -8.34 -5.78
CA HIS A 287 14.77 -7.62 -5.25
C HIS A 287 14.66 -7.33 -3.75
N MET A 288 13.52 -7.64 -3.11
CA MET A 288 13.32 -7.47 -1.68
C MET A 288 14.23 -8.43 -0.88
N VAL A 289 14.80 -7.94 0.23
CA VAL A 289 15.73 -8.72 1.07
C VAL A 289 15.07 -9.97 1.63
N GLY A 290 13.78 -9.92 1.98
CA GLY A 290 13.04 -11.09 2.46
C GLY A 290 13.06 -12.30 1.51
N MET A 291 13.39 -12.09 0.23
CA MET A 291 13.60 -13.16 -0.76
C MET A 291 15.08 -13.42 -1.03
N THR A 292 15.88 -12.35 -1.21
CA THR A 292 17.24 -12.44 -1.75
C THR A 292 18.28 -12.95 -0.75
N ASP A 293 17.97 -13.00 0.53
CA ASP A 293 18.88 -13.48 1.58
C ASP A 293 18.83 -15.00 1.80
N ARG A 294 18.03 -15.76 1.04
CA ARG A 294 17.80 -17.19 1.26
C ARG A 294 18.55 -18.09 0.28
N MET A 295 18.73 -17.66 -0.94
CA MET A 295 19.44 -18.44 -1.96
C MET A 295 19.93 -17.53 -3.09
N THR A 296 20.80 -18.06 -3.95
CA THR A 296 21.30 -17.33 -5.10
C THR A 296 20.16 -17.03 -6.10
N ARG A 297 20.32 -15.97 -6.92
CA ARG A 297 19.34 -15.61 -7.95
C ARG A 297 19.00 -16.78 -8.88
N LYS A 298 20.01 -17.57 -9.27
CA LYS A 298 19.85 -18.74 -10.16
C LYS A 298 19.07 -19.91 -9.53
N GLU A 299 19.10 -20.01 -8.22
CA GLU A 299 18.30 -20.98 -7.47
C GLU A 299 16.89 -20.47 -7.21
N MET A 300 16.76 -19.20 -6.85
CA MET A 300 15.52 -18.54 -6.46
C MET A 300 14.48 -18.52 -7.58
N LEU A 301 14.90 -18.23 -8.81
CA LEU A 301 14.01 -18.14 -9.96
C LEU A 301 13.18 -19.43 -10.16
N PRO A 302 13.78 -20.61 -10.40
CA PRO A 302 13.01 -21.84 -10.53
C PRO A 302 12.36 -22.31 -9.22
N ALA A 303 12.95 -22.00 -8.06
CA ALA A 303 12.38 -22.39 -6.78
C ALA A 303 11.02 -21.71 -6.54
N SER A 304 10.86 -20.44 -6.93
CA SER A 304 9.58 -19.73 -6.77
C SER A 304 8.46 -20.36 -7.62
N ILE A 305 8.77 -20.78 -8.84
CA ILE A 305 7.81 -21.45 -9.70
C ILE A 305 7.46 -22.84 -9.13
N ASN A 306 8.46 -23.59 -8.69
CA ASN A 306 8.26 -24.91 -8.08
C ASN A 306 7.53 -24.84 -6.73
N ALA A 307 7.65 -23.74 -5.98
CA ALA A 307 6.87 -23.52 -4.76
C ALA A 307 5.37 -23.35 -5.02
N GLY A 308 4.97 -22.95 -6.23
CA GLY A 308 3.56 -22.78 -6.60
C GLY A 308 3.20 -21.38 -7.11
N CYS A 309 4.19 -20.46 -7.25
CA CYS A 309 3.99 -19.19 -7.92
C CYS A 309 3.91 -19.41 -9.43
N ASP A 310 3.00 -18.73 -10.10
CA ASP A 310 2.79 -18.86 -11.55
C ASP A 310 3.54 -17.77 -12.33
N MET A 311 3.75 -16.61 -11.72
CA MET A 311 4.50 -15.50 -12.31
C MET A 311 5.50 -14.90 -11.32
N PHE A 312 6.59 -14.37 -11.85
CA PHE A 312 7.72 -13.81 -11.12
C PHE A 312 7.89 -12.31 -11.37
N LEU A 313 7.98 -11.50 -10.32
CA LEU A 313 8.18 -10.04 -10.36
C LEU A 313 9.56 -9.72 -9.78
N PHE A 314 10.45 -9.01 -10.39
CA PHE A 314 10.69 -8.53 -11.74
C PHE A 314 12.06 -9.07 -12.17
N PHE A 315 12.48 -8.84 -13.41
CA PHE A 315 13.88 -9.08 -13.77
C PHE A 315 14.82 -8.20 -12.94
N ASN A 316 15.96 -8.77 -12.55
CA ASN A 316 17.10 -8.00 -12.06
C ASN A 316 18.02 -7.66 -13.25
N ASP A 317 18.47 -8.68 -13.97
CA ASP A 317 19.05 -8.57 -15.31
C ASP A 317 18.17 -9.40 -16.26
N PRO A 318 17.53 -8.78 -17.27
CA PRO A 318 16.59 -9.50 -18.11
C PRO A 318 17.21 -10.68 -18.88
N ASP A 319 18.43 -10.53 -19.39
CA ASP A 319 19.10 -11.59 -20.15
C ASP A 319 19.51 -12.77 -19.25
N GLU A 320 20.09 -12.46 -18.10
CA GLU A 320 20.54 -13.50 -17.16
C GLU A 320 19.35 -14.25 -16.53
N ASP A 321 18.32 -13.52 -16.09
CA ASP A 321 17.15 -14.12 -15.45
C ASP A 321 16.33 -14.96 -16.43
N PHE A 322 16.13 -14.46 -17.65
CA PHE A 322 15.42 -15.20 -18.70
C PHE A 322 16.16 -16.47 -19.08
N ALA A 323 17.49 -16.37 -19.32
CA ALA A 323 18.31 -17.53 -19.65
C ALA A 323 18.32 -18.58 -18.51
N THR A 324 18.38 -18.12 -17.26
CA THR A 324 18.34 -19.00 -16.08
C THR A 324 17.01 -19.76 -15.99
N MET A 325 15.89 -19.10 -16.20
CA MET A 325 14.56 -19.73 -16.15
C MET A 325 14.37 -20.70 -17.32
N LEU A 326 14.86 -20.33 -18.52
CA LEU A 326 14.79 -21.18 -19.71
C LEU A 326 15.65 -22.44 -19.54
N ASP A 327 16.87 -22.31 -19.00
CA ASP A 327 17.73 -23.46 -18.68
C ASP A 327 17.08 -24.37 -17.64
N ALA A 328 16.48 -23.79 -16.59
CA ALA A 328 15.76 -24.57 -15.56
C ALA A 328 14.57 -25.35 -16.15
N TYR A 329 13.86 -24.79 -17.13
CA TYR A 329 12.80 -25.52 -17.81
C TYR A 329 13.36 -26.61 -18.74
N LYS A 330 14.32 -26.28 -19.61
CA LYS A 330 14.92 -27.22 -20.57
C LYS A 330 15.66 -28.38 -19.89
N SER A 331 16.24 -28.15 -18.71
CA SER A 331 16.90 -29.20 -17.92
C SER A 331 15.92 -30.04 -17.08
N GLY A 332 14.64 -29.71 -17.04
CA GLY A 332 13.62 -30.39 -16.25
C GLY A 332 13.62 -30.02 -14.77
N LYS A 333 14.39 -29.00 -14.35
CA LYS A 333 14.32 -28.46 -12.98
C LYS A 333 12.94 -27.84 -12.71
N ILE A 334 12.32 -27.21 -13.70
CA ILE A 334 10.88 -26.93 -13.75
C ILE A 334 10.28 -28.00 -14.65
N SER A 335 9.40 -28.85 -14.11
CA SER A 335 8.78 -29.92 -14.88
C SER A 335 7.78 -29.39 -15.93
N GLU A 336 7.56 -30.16 -17.00
CA GLU A 336 6.53 -29.83 -18.00
C GLU A 336 5.14 -29.70 -17.38
N GLU A 337 4.84 -30.52 -16.40
CA GLU A 337 3.59 -30.48 -15.64
C GLU A 337 3.44 -29.14 -14.90
N ARG A 338 4.48 -28.69 -14.17
CA ARG A 338 4.45 -27.44 -13.43
C ARG A 338 4.38 -26.22 -14.37
N MET A 339 5.12 -26.26 -15.48
CA MET A 339 5.06 -25.24 -16.51
C MET A 339 3.65 -25.13 -17.11
N THR A 340 3.07 -26.27 -17.51
CA THR A 340 1.71 -26.33 -18.06
C THR A 340 0.68 -25.82 -17.06
N GLU A 341 0.84 -26.16 -15.77
CA GLU A 341 -0.04 -25.70 -14.71
C GLU A 341 0.01 -24.18 -14.55
N ALA A 342 1.22 -23.56 -14.55
CA ALA A 342 1.37 -22.10 -14.49
C ALA A 342 0.74 -21.42 -15.70
N LEU A 343 1.05 -21.90 -16.90
CA LEU A 343 0.51 -21.35 -18.14
C LEU A 343 -1.02 -21.47 -18.22
N THR A 344 -1.58 -22.57 -17.72
CA THR A 344 -3.03 -22.76 -17.67
C THR A 344 -3.69 -21.70 -16.81
N ARG A 345 -3.10 -21.33 -15.66
CA ARG A 345 -3.63 -20.23 -14.82
C ARG A 345 -3.45 -18.87 -15.46
N ILE A 346 -2.28 -18.59 -16.02
CA ILE A 346 -1.97 -17.32 -16.69
C ILE A 346 -2.92 -17.10 -17.89
N LEU A 347 -3.00 -18.05 -18.79
CA LEU A 347 -3.84 -17.93 -19.99
C LEU A 347 -5.33 -18.05 -19.64
N GLY A 348 -5.67 -18.88 -18.64
CA GLY A 348 -7.03 -18.97 -18.11
C GLY A 348 -7.53 -17.62 -17.58
N LEU A 349 -6.68 -16.88 -16.85
CA LEU A 349 -7.03 -15.54 -16.38
C LEU A 349 -7.16 -14.55 -17.54
N LYS A 350 -6.24 -14.58 -18.53
CA LYS A 350 -6.34 -13.75 -19.74
C LYS A 350 -7.63 -14.02 -20.51
N ALA A 351 -8.05 -15.29 -20.61
CA ALA A 351 -9.31 -15.67 -21.26
C ALA A 351 -10.53 -15.22 -20.44
N HIS A 352 -10.51 -15.38 -19.11
CA HIS A 352 -11.55 -14.87 -18.21
C HIS A 352 -11.77 -13.36 -18.38
N MET A 353 -10.68 -12.61 -18.52
CA MET A 353 -10.71 -11.17 -18.79
C MET A 353 -11.15 -10.82 -20.23
N GLY A 354 -11.35 -11.82 -21.08
CA GLY A 354 -11.74 -11.63 -22.47
C GLY A 354 -10.64 -11.08 -23.37
N LEU A 355 -9.38 -11.12 -22.93
CA LEU A 355 -8.25 -10.61 -23.72
C LEU A 355 -8.00 -11.42 -24.98
N ASN A 356 -8.36 -12.69 -24.99
CA ASN A 356 -8.28 -13.58 -26.16
C ASN A 356 -9.28 -13.24 -27.27
N LYS A 357 -10.33 -12.45 -26.99
CA LYS A 357 -11.41 -12.08 -27.90
C LYS A 357 -11.30 -10.67 -28.46
N LYS A 358 -10.39 -9.85 -27.87
CA LYS A 358 -10.20 -8.47 -28.31
C LYS A 358 -9.12 -8.36 -29.40
N ALA A 359 -9.35 -7.52 -30.40
CA ALA A 359 -8.26 -7.08 -31.27
C ALA A 359 -7.24 -6.29 -30.45
N LYS A 360 -5.96 -6.37 -30.78
CA LYS A 360 -4.88 -5.74 -29.98
C LYS A 360 -5.06 -4.24 -29.83
N GLU A 361 -5.55 -3.58 -30.87
CA GLU A 361 -5.87 -2.15 -30.92
C GLU A 361 -7.03 -1.74 -30.00
N ASP A 362 -7.90 -2.70 -29.65
CA ASP A 362 -9.09 -2.47 -28.81
C ASP A 362 -8.87 -2.82 -27.33
N ILE A 363 -7.69 -3.37 -26.97
CA ILE A 363 -7.39 -3.72 -25.58
C ILE A 363 -7.23 -2.47 -24.71
N VAL A 364 -6.56 -1.44 -25.26
CA VAL A 364 -6.35 -0.16 -24.57
C VAL A 364 -7.38 0.85 -25.10
N PRO A 365 -8.19 1.45 -24.21
CA PRO A 365 -9.23 2.41 -24.62
C PRO A 365 -8.69 3.60 -25.41
N ALA A 366 -9.56 4.29 -26.14
CA ALA A 366 -9.24 5.53 -26.84
C ALA A 366 -8.93 6.68 -25.85
N GLU A 367 -8.32 7.77 -26.34
CA GLU A 367 -7.82 8.87 -25.50
C GLU A 367 -8.94 9.59 -24.72
N ASP A 368 -10.17 9.61 -25.24
CA ASP A 368 -11.34 10.22 -24.60
C ASP A 368 -11.72 9.56 -23.26
N ALA A 369 -11.35 8.27 -23.06
CA ALA A 369 -11.51 7.59 -21.78
C ALA A 369 -10.75 8.29 -20.64
N LEU A 370 -9.69 9.05 -20.93
CA LEU A 370 -8.91 9.79 -19.92
C LEU A 370 -9.73 10.85 -19.18
N SER A 371 -10.90 11.23 -19.70
CA SER A 371 -11.82 12.16 -19.03
C SER A 371 -12.21 11.70 -17.62
N VAL A 372 -12.17 10.40 -17.34
CA VAL A 372 -12.45 9.83 -16.01
C VAL A 372 -11.47 10.29 -14.94
N LEU A 373 -10.24 10.65 -15.30
CA LEU A 373 -9.20 11.14 -14.38
C LEU A 373 -9.56 12.47 -13.70
N SER A 374 -10.56 13.18 -14.19
CA SER A 374 -11.06 14.44 -13.61
C SER A 374 -12.51 14.36 -13.12
N ASN A 375 -13.02 13.16 -12.84
CA ASN A 375 -14.40 12.94 -12.44
C ASN A 375 -14.73 13.63 -11.10
N GLN A 376 -15.82 14.41 -11.08
CA GLN A 376 -16.25 15.15 -9.88
C GLN A 376 -16.80 14.20 -8.81
N GLU A 377 -17.51 13.13 -9.19
CA GLU A 377 -18.02 12.13 -8.26
C GLU A 377 -16.90 11.58 -7.35
N TYR A 378 -15.71 11.34 -7.93
CA TYR A 378 -14.58 10.78 -7.18
C TYR A 378 -14.04 11.77 -6.13
N LYS A 379 -14.00 13.05 -6.45
CA LYS A 379 -13.65 14.12 -5.51
C LYS A 379 -14.66 14.22 -4.38
N ASP A 380 -15.94 14.16 -4.72
CA ASP A 380 -17.02 14.25 -3.73
C ASP A 380 -16.98 13.07 -2.75
N VAL A 381 -16.72 11.84 -3.24
CA VAL A 381 -16.54 10.66 -2.39
C VAL A 381 -15.28 10.76 -1.55
N ALA A 382 -14.16 11.21 -2.11
CA ALA A 382 -12.92 11.42 -1.34
C ALA A 382 -13.10 12.43 -0.21
N ALA A 383 -13.82 13.53 -0.48
CA ALA A 383 -14.16 14.53 0.53
C ALA A 383 -15.10 13.98 1.61
N ALA A 384 -16.08 13.15 1.24
CA ALA A 384 -16.97 12.48 2.20
C ALA A 384 -16.19 11.51 3.10
N ILE A 385 -15.30 10.68 2.53
CA ILE A 385 -14.41 9.80 3.28
C ILE A 385 -13.54 10.62 4.24
N SER A 386 -12.97 11.75 3.79
CA SER A 386 -12.13 12.64 4.60
C SER A 386 -12.86 13.20 5.81
N LYS A 387 -14.15 13.48 5.67
CA LYS A 387 -15.01 13.95 6.77
C LYS A 387 -15.37 12.81 7.73
N ASP A 388 -15.75 11.66 7.19
CA ASP A 388 -16.29 10.55 7.99
C ASP A 388 -15.20 9.73 8.71
N CYS A 389 -13.92 9.83 8.26
CA CYS A 389 -12.82 9.10 8.87
C CYS A 389 -12.25 9.75 10.13
N LEU A 390 -12.41 11.07 10.31
CA LEU A 390 -11.79 11.80 11.42
C LEU A 390 -12.15 11.18 12.76
N THR A 391 -11.13 10.76 13.53
CA THR A 391 -11.30 9.96 14.74
C THR A 391 -10.76 10.71 15.95
N LEU A 392 -11.62 11.03 16.90
CA LEU A 392 -11.24 11.53 18.22
C LEU A 392 -10.93 10.33 19.13
N VAL A 393 -9.64 9.92 19.14
CA VAL A 393 -9.17 8.70 19.81
C VAL A 393 -9.17 8.87 21.33
N LYS A 394 -8.80 10.07 21.79
CA LYS A 394 -8.73 10.42 23.22
C LYS A 394 -9.28 11.83 23.45
N TYR A 395 -10.14 11.97 24.45
CA TYR A 395 -10.71 13.27 24.81
C TYR A 395 -10.90 13.35 26.33
N LYS A 396 -9.89 13.85 27.04
CA LYS A 396 -9.85 14.02 28.51
C LYS A 396 -9.85 15.48 28.94
N ASP A 397 -9.59 16.43 28.01
CA ASP A 397 -9.65 17.87 28.25
C ASP A 397 -11.01 18.40 27.81
N GLU A 398 -12.02 18.19 28.62
CA GLU A 398 -13.35 18.75 28.35
C GLU A 398 -13.26 20.28 28.22
N GLY A 399 -13.77 20.78 27.09
CA GLY A 399 -13.77 22.20 26.78
C GLY A 399 -12.59 22.70 25.93
N VAL A 400 -11.60 21.85 25.54
CA VAL A 400 -10.62 22.25 24.53
C VAL A 400 -11.26 22.36 23.15
N LEU A 401 -12.22 21.49 22.85
CA LEU A 401 -13.10 21.55 21.67
C LEU A 401 -14.51 22.04 22.08
N PRO A 402 -15.24 22.77 21.23
CA PRO A 402 -14.80 23.32 19.94
C PRO A 402 -13.73 24.41 20.07
N LEU A 403 -12.94 24.58 19.00
CA LEU A 403 -12.10 25.76 18.85
C LEU A 403 -12.97 26.93 18.40
N ASP A 404 -13.04 27.98 19.24
CA ASP A 404 -13.77 29.19 18.96
C ASP A 404 -12.82 30.40 18.93
N PRO A 405 -12.69 31.12 17.79
CA PRO A 405 -11.78 32.25 17.68
C PRO A 405 -12.16 33.44 18.58
N ALA A 406 -13.36 33.46 19.17
CA ALA A 406 -13.75 34.46 20.15
C ALA A 406 -13.14 34.20 21.54
N THR A 407 -12.84 32.94 21.88
CA THR A 407 -12.34 32.54 23.20
C THR A 407 -10.95 31.91 23.18
N LYS A 408 -10.55 31.34 22.03
CA LYS A 408 -9.28 30.66 21.82
C LYS A 408 -8.65 31.14 20.52
N LYS A 409 -8.38 32.43 20.41
CA LYS A 409 -8.01 33.09 19.16
C LYS A 409 -6.65 32.68 18.66
N ARG A 410 -5.66 32.56 19.57
CA ARG A 410 -4.27 32.37 19.22
C ARG A 410 -3.87 30.90 19.30
N VAL A 411 -3.57 30.29 18.13
CA VAL A 411 -3.28 28.86 17.99
C VAL A 411 -1.84 28.67 17.54
N MET A 412 -1.02 28.02 18.36
CA MET A 412 0.34 27.63 18.00
C MET A 412 0.34 26.21 17.46
N ILE A 413 0.93 26.00 16.28
CA ILE A 413 1.12 24.68 15.67
C ILE A 413 2.57 24.24 15.89
N VAL A 414 2.76 23.16 16.64
CA VAL A 414 4.05 22.49 16.78
C VAL A 414 4.08 21.34 15.77
N TYR A 415 4.87 21.51 14.70
CA TYR A 415 4.94 20.55 13.60
C TYR A 415 6.07 19.57 13.79
N ILE A 416 5.74 18.29 13.87
CA ILE A 416 6.69 17.20 14.05
C ILE A 416 6.67 16.33 12.82
N LYS A 417 7.75 16.41 12.03
CA LYS A 417 7.93 15.59 10.84
C LYS A 417 8.82 14.39 11.16
N GLY A 418 8.44 13.21 10.69
CA GLY A 418 9.28 12.02 10.72
C GLY A 418 10.55 12.20 9.87
N TYR A 419 11.60 11.47 10.23
CA TYR A 419 12.85 11.48 9.48
C TYR A 419 12.72 10.62 8.23
N ASP A 420 12.61 11.27 7.10
CA ASP A 420 12.78 10.62 5.80
C ASP A 420 14.30 10.53 5.56
N GLY A 421 14.86 9.32 5.53
CA GLY A 421 16.28 9.11 5.24
C GLY A 421 16.70 9.78 3.91
N PRO A 422 18.02 9.95 3.65
CA PRO A 422 18.51 10.62 2.43
C PRO A 422 17.97 10.00 1.13
N MET A 423 17.76 8.69 1.12
CA MET A 423 17.22 7.99 -0.04
C MET A 423 15.73 8.29 -0.29
N ALA A 424 14.93 8.44 0.77
CA ALA A 424 13.53 8.85 0.64
C ALA A 424 13.42 10.30 0.14
N ALA A 425 14.29 11.19 0.63
CA ALA A 425 14.38 12.56 0.13
C ALA A 425 14.77 12.60 -1.35
N LEU A 426 15.74 11.78 -1.77
CA LEU A 426 16.16 11.66 -3.17
C LEU A 426 15.03 11.08 -4.05
N ALA A 427 14.36 10.06 -3.57
CA ALA A 427 13.20 9.46 -4.26
C ALA A 427 12.05 10.48 -4.41
N ALA A 428 11.74 11.25 -3.37
CA ALA A 428 10.73 12.31 -3.43
C ALA A 428 11.11 13.40 -4.45
N MET A 429 12.40 13.79 -4.50
CA MET A 429 12.89 14.73 -5.52
C MET A 429 12.80 14.14 -6.93
N ALA A 430 13.19 12.87 -7.12
CA ALA A 430 13.12 12.18 -8.40
C ALA A 430 11.67 11.99 -8.90
N MET A 431 10.71 11.86 -7.97
CA MET A 431 9.27 11.76 -8.26
C MET A 431 8.60 13.13 -8.42
N GLY A 432 9.36 14.23 -8.41
CA GLY A 432 8.81 15.59 -8.53
C GLY A 432 8.00 16.06 -7.31
N MET A 433 8.12 15.38 -6.17
CA MET A 433 7.42 15.73 -4.94
C MET A 433 8.06 16.91 -4.18
N GLY A 434 9.18 17.46 -4.69
CA GLY A 434 9.98 18.48 -4.02
C GLY A 434 9.64 19.95 -4.31
N GLY A 435 8.60 20.24 -5.07
CA GLY A 435 8.35 21.59 -5.57
C GLY A 435 7.05 22.24 -5.07
N GLY A 436 7.16 23.26 -4.22
CA GLY A 436 6.15 24.31 -4.07
C GLY A 436 4.83 23.96 -3.39
N LYS A 437 4.62 22.73 -2.89
CA LYS A 437 3.40 22.39 -2.13
C LYS A 437 3.58 22.77 -0.66
N LEU A 438 2.57 23.40 -0.07
CA LEU A 438 2.51 23.68 1.36
C LEU A 438 2.61 22.37 2.16
N ASN A 439 3.39 22.39 3.24
CA ASN A 439 3.42 21.27 4.18
C ASN A 439 2.12 21.21 5.02
N PRO A 440 1.83 20.10 5.71
CA PRO A 440 0.60 19.94 6.49
C PRO A 440 0.36 21.06 7.51
N ALA A 441 1.41 21.55 8.16
CA ALA A 441 1.29 22.63 9.15
C ALA A 441 0.93 23.97 8.51
N GLU A 442 1.49 24.27 7.33
CA GLU A 442 1.14 25.48 6.57
C GLU A 442 -0.30 25.42 6.08
N LYS A 443 -0.75 24.28 5.57
CA LYS A 443 -2.14 24.07 5.19
C LYS A 443 -3.09 24.29 6.36
N LEU A 444 -2.81 23.67 7.50
CA LEU A 444 -3.62 23.79 8.72
C LEU A 444 -3.66 25.24 9.22
N ARG A 445 -2.49 25.90 9.28
CA ARG A 445 -2.39 27.32 9.65
C ARG A 445 -3.29 28.21 8.77
N ASP A 446 -3.18 28.07 7.46
CA ASP A 446 -3.89 28.94 6.51
C ASP A 446 -5.42 28.73 6.61
N ARG A 447 -5.89 27.47 6.82
CA ARG A 447 -7.31 27.17 7.05
C ARG A 447 -7.81 27.76 8.38
N LEU A 448 -7.02 27.63 9.46
CA LEU A 448 -7.38 28.24 10.74
C LEU A 448 -7.45 29.77 10.64
N ILE A 449 -6.51 30.41 9.95
CA ILE A 449 -6.56 31.87 9.67
C ILE A 449 -7.85 32.23 8.94
N SER A 450 -8.26 31.45 7.94
CA SER A 450 -9.50 31.71 7.19
C SER A 450 -10.76 31.59 8.06
N LYS A 451 -10.69 30.86 9.19
CA LYS A 451 -11.76 30.77 10.22
C LYS A 451 -11.67 31.86 11.30
N GLY A 452 -10.74 32.80 11.18
CA GLY A 452 -10.60 33.94 12.09
C GLY A 452 -9.64 33.76 13.25
N PHE A 453 -8.86 32.65 13.26
CA PHE A 453 -7.81 32.42 14.26
C PHE A 453 -6.54 33.23 13.92
N ASP A 454 -5.75 33.54 14.95
CA ASP A 454 -4.36 33.96 14.85
C ASP A 454 -3.47 32.72 14.98
N ALA A 455 -3.35 31.96 13.87
CA ALA A 455 -2.61 30.70 13.84
C ALA A 455 -1.19 30.92 13.34
N PHE A 456 -0.20 30.30 14.02
CA PHE A 456 1.21 30.36 13.62
C PHE A 456 1.93 29.03 13.89
N ILE A 457 3.01 28.80 13.15
CA ILE A 457 3.86 27.61 13.32
C ILE A 457 4.97 27.95 14.29
N TYR A 458 5.15 27.10 15.31
CA TYR A 458 6.25 27.21 16.26
C TYR A 458 7.59 27.02 15.56
N GLU A 459 8.50 27.95 15.79
CA GLU A 459 9.87 27.86 15.30
C GLU A 459 10.76 27.20 16.34
N SER A 460 11.17 25.95 16.08
CA SER A 460 11.99 25.20 17.00
C SER A 460 13.38 25.82 17.19
N PRO A 461 14.07 25.56 18.33
CA PRO A 461 15.46 25.96 18.51
C PRO A 461 16.40 25.47 17.40
N ILE A 462 16.12 24.30 16.83
CA ILE A 462 16.87 23.73 15.72
C ILE A 462 16.64 24.53 14.43
N ASP A 463 15.42 24.98 14.16
CA ASP A 463 15.12 25.78 12.98
C ASP A 463 15.74 27.18 13.08
N LYS A 464 15.71 27.77 14.27
CA LYS A 464 16.44 29.03 14.55
C LYS A 464 17.94 28.87 14.32
N MET A 465 18.52 27.76 14.79
CA MET A 465 19.95 27.47 14.57
C MET A 465 20.28 27.28 13.09
N LYS A 466 19.44 26.56 12.33
CA LYS A 466 19.62 26.40 10.87
C LYS A 466 19.60 27.75 10.15
N LYS A 467 18.66 28.64 10.52
CA LYS A 467 18.59 30.01 9.96
C LYS A 467 19.85 30.83 10.27
N GLN A 468 20.36 30.76 11.50
CA GLN A 468 21.60 31.43 11.88
C GLN A 468 22.79 30.91 11.06
N ILE A 469 22.91 29.59 10.91
CA ILE A 469 23.97 28.99 10.07
C ILE A 469 23.83 29.44 8.61
N ALA A 470 22.64 29.46 8.07
CA ALA A 470 22.37 29.89 6.69
C ALA A 470 22.69 31.40 6.49
N ALA A 471 22.53 32.22 7.54
CA ALA A 471 22.91 33.64 7.56
C ALA A 471 24.42 33.86 7.80
N GLY A 472 25.23 32.81 7.95
CA GLY A 472 26.66 32.90 8.25
C GLY A 472 26.98 33.25 9.71
N GLU A 473 25.97 33.17 10.58
CA GLU A 473 26.11 33.44 12.02
C GLU A 473 26.56 32.16 12.76
N LYS A 474 27.27 32.33 13.87
CA LYS A 474 27.58 31.18 14.76
C LYS A 474 26.35 30.84 15.58
N PRO A 475 25.85 29.60 15.50
CA PRO A 475 24.68 29.19 16.29
C PRO A 475 25.00 29.24 17.79
N SER A 476 24.04 29.71 18.58
CA SER A 476 24.16 29.68 20.03
C SER A 476 23.97 28.25 20.55
N LEU A 477 24.98 27.73 21.26
CA LEU A 477 24.89 26.43 21.95
C LEU A 477 23.76 26.41 22.99
N ASN A 478 23.40 27.55 23.55
CA ASN A 478 22.30 27.70 24.48
C ASN A 478 20.93 27.36 23.81
N LEU A 479 20.76 27.66 22.53
CA LEU A 479 19.54 27.28 21.77
C LEU A 479 19.41 25.76 21.63
N TYR A 480 20.51 25.04 21.51
CA TYR A 480 20.52 23.59 21.41
C TYR A 480 20.24 22.91 22.76
N PHE A 481 20.88 23.41 23.85
CA PHE A 481 20.74 22.80 25.17
C PHE A 481 19.54 23.33 25.98
N ALA A 482 19.06 24.52 25.69
CA ALA A 482 17.89 25.10 26.36
C ALA A 482 16.58 24.47 25.99
N GLY A 483 16.52 23.63 24.95
CA GLY A 483 15.47 22.71 24.45
C GLY A 483 14.00 22.96 24.80
N LYS A 484 13.73 23.80 25.78
CA LYS A 484 12.42 24.21 26.27
C LYS A 484 12.45 25.71 26.53
N ASN A 485 11.47 26.42 26.03
CA ASN A 485 11.21 27.78 26.50
C ASN A 485 10.81 27.73 27.97
N ALA A 486 11.02 28.84 28.71
CA ALA A 486 10.43 28.95 30.02
C ALA A 486 8.90 28.79 29.94
N ILE A 487 8.30 28.17 30.94
CA ILE A 487 6.84 27.91 30.98
C ILE A 487 6.07 29.22 30.75
N GLU A 488 6.49 30.30 31.40
CA GLU A 488 5.85 31.61 31.26
C GLU A 488 5.92 32.18 29.85
N ASP A 489 7.09 32.04 29.16
CA ASP A 489 7.24 32.48 27.78
C ASP A 489 6.38 31.63 26.83
N PHE A 490 6.25 30.34 27.13
CA PHE A 490 5.43 29.42 26.34
C PHE A 490 3.93 29.69 26.52
N LYS A 491 3.48 30.03 27.76
CA LYS A 491 2.10 30.42 28.08
C LYS A 491 1.71 31.79 27.54
N ALA A 492 2.63 32.73 27.48
CA ALA A 492 2.35 34.13 27.12
C ALA A 492 1.96 34.33 25.64
N GLY A 493 2.13 33.33 24.80
CA GLY A 493 2.02 33.47 23.36
C GLY A 493 0.77 32.91 22.69
N GLN A 494 0.00 32.02 23.34
CA GLN A 494 -1.09 31.27 22.69
C GLN A 494 -2.16 30.80 23.68
N ASP A 495 -3.38 30.56 23.13
CA ASP A 495 -4.50 30.04 23.88
C ASP A 495 -4.57 28.51 23.80
N VAL A 496 -4.17 27.94 22.65
CA VAL A 496 -4.19 26.48 22.38
C VAL A 496 -2.95 26.08 21.56
N ILE A 497 -2.44 24.90 21.84
CA ILE A 497 -1.37 24.29 21.05
C ILE A 497 -1.94 23.11 20.26
N ILE A 498 -1.62 23.04 18.97
CA ILE A 498 -1.82 21.86 18.15
C ILE A 498 -0.46 21.20 17.89
N SER A 499 -0.25 20.02 18.48
CA SER A 499 0.90 19.17 18.16
C SER A 499 0.55 18.31 16.95
N LEU A 500 1.10 18.68 15.77
CA LEU A 500 0.78 18.06 14.49
C LEU A 500 1.89 17.05 14.12
N TYR A 501 1.53 15.77 14.06
CA TYR A 501 2.43 14.65 13.76
C TYR A 501 2.27 14.22 12.31
N ASP A 502 3.32 14.45 11.51
CA ASP A 502 3.47 13.99 10.14
C ASP A 502 4.56 12.92 10.09
N VAL A 503 4.28 11.79 10.74
CA VAL A 503 5.20 10.66 10.87
C VAL A 503 4.66 9.48 10.10
N MET A 504 5.38 9.07 9.07
CA MET A 504 5.04 7.90 8.25
C MET A 504 5.46 6.59 8.94
N ASN A 505 4.76 5.51 8.61
CA ASN A 505 5.18 4.15 8.89
C ASN A 505 5.36 3.79 10.37
N GLY A 506 4.51 4.30 11.27
CA GLY A 506 4.49 3.86 12.67
C GLY A 506 5.82 4.03 13.43
N ARG A 507 6.80 4.72 12.84
CA ARG A 507 8.09 4.92 13.51
C ARG A 507 7.96 5.94 14.63
N PRO A 508 8.50 5.65 15.82
CA PRO A 508 8.41 6.54 16.96
C PRO A 508 8.96 7.94 16.62
N ALA A 509 8.17 8.98 16.84
CA ALA A 509 8.65 10.36 16.76
C ALA A 509 9.78 10.61 17.76
N PHE A 510 9.79 9.91 18.87
CA PHE A 510 10.78 10.00 19.94
C PHE A 510 12.21 9.65 19.53
N GLY A 511 12.41 8.74 18.58
CA GLY A 511 13.74 8.42 18.08
C GLY A 511 14.45 9.63 17.48
N LEU A 512 13.68 10.66 17.12
CA LEU A 512 14.11 11.77 16.29
C LEU A 512 14.24 13.09 17.04
N SER A 513 13.48 13.28 18.13
CA SER A 513 13.38 14.54 18.85
C SER A 513 13.78 14.47 20.32
N LYS A 514 14.53 13.47 20.73
CA LYS A 514 14.97 13.28 22.14
C LYS A 514 15.65 14.50 22.80
N GLY A 515 15.95 15.53 22.03
CA GLY A 515 16.54 16.77 22.53
C GLY A 515 15.69 18.02 22.31
N GLY A 516 14.51 17.92 21.69
CA GLY A 516 13.75 19.07 21.21
C GLY A 516 12.54 19.47 22.07
N GLY A 517 12.07 20.69 21.89
CA GLY A 517 10.82 21.21 22.47
C GLY A 517 9.55 20.60 21.89
N GLU A 518 9.68 19.61 20.98
CA GLU A 518 8.59 18.92 20.31
C GLU A 518 7.91 17.87 21.22
N ILE A 519 8.60 17.40 22.29
CA ILE A 519 7.96 16.54 23.30
C ILE A 519 6.94 17.39 24.05
N PRO A 520 5.67 16.97 24.12
CA PRO A 520 4.61 17.80 24.69
C PRO A 520 4.64 17.83 26.23
N TRP A 521 5.75 18.34 26.82
CA TRP A 521 5.95 18.49 28.27
C TRP A 521 4.96 19.46 28.92
N TYR A 522 4.31 20.29 28.11
CA TYR A 522 3.39 21.36 28.51
C TYR A 522 1.92 20.92 28.59
N VAL A 523 1.62 19.64 28.48
CA VAL A 523 0.23 19.11 28.37
C VAL A 523 -0.66 19.40 29.59
N TYR A 524 -0.06 19.67 30.75
CA TYR A 524 -0.77 20.08 31.95
C TYR A 524 -0.73 21.59 32.21
N GLU A 525 0.01 22.32 31.38
CA GLU A 525 0.18 23.77 31.54
C GLU A 525 -0.70 24.57 30.57
N LEU A 526 -1.04 23.98 29.42
CA LEU A 526 -1.81 24.60 28.35
C LEU A 526 -2.78 23.59 27.72
N PRO A 527 -3.89 24.06 27.16
CA PRO A 527 -4.75 23.22 26.33
C PRO A 527 -3.98 22.72 25.09
N VAL A 528 -3.90 21.39 24.90
CA VAL A 528 -3.16 20.77 23.80
C VAL A 528 -4.04 19.79 23.04
N ILE A 529 -3.99 19.86 21.71
CA ILE A 529 -4.62 18.89 20.81
C ILE A 529 -3.49 18.21 20.01
N GLY A 530 -3.32 16.91 20.19
CA GLY A 530 -2.47 16.10 19.32
C GLY A 530 -3.22 15.67 18.07
N ILE A 531 -2.61 15.80 16.90
CA ILE A 531 -3.21 15.39 15.63
C ILE A 531 -2.18 14.62 14.83
N SER A 532 -2.48 13.36 14.46
CA SER A 532 -1.69 12.64 13.48
C SER A 532 -2.33 12.74 12.10
N VAL A 533 -1.53 13.14 11.11
CA VAL A 533 -1.92 13.21 9.69
C VAL A 533 -1.32 12.07 8.86
N ASN A 534 -0.78 11.05 9.51
CA ASN A 534 -0.23 9.84 8.88
C ASN A 534 -0.47 8.61 9.76
N ALA A 535 0.55 8.16 10.51
CA ALA A 535 0.48 6.95 11.31
C ALA A 535 -0.56 7.06 12.43
N PRO A 536 -1.58 6.22 12.46
CA PRO A 536 -2.60 6.26 13.51
C PRO A 536 -2.07 5.76 14.87
N THR A 537 -0.89 5.14 14.90
CA THR A 537 -0.25 4.58 16.11
C THR A 537 0.56 5.60 16.92
N MET A 538 0.65 6.84 16.47
CA MET A 538 1.45 7.89 17.15
C MET A 538 1.08 8.12 18.61
N LEU A 539 -0.15 7.80 19.03
CA LEU A 539 -0.56 7.92 20.42
C LEU A 539 0.30 7.04 21.36
N ALA A 540 0.84 5.92 20.86
CA ALA A 540 1.74 5.07 21.64
C ALA A 540 3.03 5.80 22.07
N ASP A 541 3.51 6.74 21.24
CA ASP A 541 4.70 7.55 21.55
C ASP A 541 4.40 8.77 22.41
N VAL A 542 3.18 9.27 22.35
CA VAL A 542 2.75 10.49 23.06
C VAL A 542 1.52 10.24 23.95
N PRO A 543 1.54 9.19 24.79
CA PRO A 543 0.38 8.79 25.59
C PRO A 543 -0.05 9.86 26.61
N MET A 544 0.82 10.81 26.93
CA MET A 544 0.53 11.93 27.84
C MET A 544 -0.45 12.95 27.24
N LEU A 545 -0.66 12.98 25.93
CA LEU A 545 -1.65 13.87 25.32
C LEU A 545 -3.06 13.53 25.82
N ARG A 546 -3.81 14.56 26.23
CA ARG A 546 -5.14 14.43 26.81
C ARG A 546 -6.25 14.49 25.79
N THR A 547 -6.00 15.19 24.67
CA THR A 547 -6.86 15.20 23.47
C THR A 547 -6.03 14.78 22.27
N TYR A 548 -6.51 13.74 21.56
CA TYR A 548 -5.77 13.18 20.42
C TYR A 548 -6.69 12.75 19.28
N ILE A 549 -6.30 13.13 18.05
CA ILE A 549 -7.08 12.95 16.82
C ILE A 549 -6.23 12.24 15.78
N ASN A 550 -6.81 11.25 15.10
CA ASN A 550 -6.28 10.66 13.86
C ASN A 550 -7.01 11.22 12.64
N ALA A 551 -6.27 11.78 11.69
CA ALA A 551 -6.78 12.28 10.41
C ALA A 551 -6.35 11.41 9.21
N TYR A 552 -5.37 10.51 9.38
CA TYR A 552 -4.89 9.46 8.47
C TYR A 552 -4.15 9.94 7.21
N ASP A 553 -4.32 11.16 6.75
CA ASP A 553 -3.51 11.81 5.71
C ASP A 553 -3.55 13.34 5.83
N SER A 554 -2.75 14.01 5.00
CA SER A 554 -2.63 15.47 4.94
C SER A 554 -3.10 16.06 3.60
N LYS A 555 -3.99 15.37 2.90
CA LYS A 555 -4.61 15.88 1.67
C LYS A 555 -5.48 17.09 1.99
N ASP A 556 -5.73 17.94 0.99
CA ASP A 556 -6.47 19.20 1.20
C ASP A 556 -7.88 18.95 1.78
N ASP A 557 -8.62 17.99 1.24
CA ASP A 557 -9.94 17.60 1.74
C ASP A 557 -9.92 17.16 3.21
N THR A 558 -8.86 16.46 3.63
CA THR A 558 -8.70 16.01 5.01
C THR A 558 -8.40 17.18 5.94
N ILE A 559 -7.53 18.11 5.55
CA ILE A 559 -7.22 19.30 6.35
C ILE A 559 -8.46 20.22 6.44
N ASP A 560 -9.20 20.38 5.34
CA ASP A 560 -10.44 21.14 5.32
C ASP A 560 -11.49 20.54 6.27
N ALA A 561 -11.72 19.21 6.19
CA ALA A 561 -12.62 18.48 7.09
C ALA A 561 -12.16 18.56 8.56
N LEU A 562 -10.85 18.44 8.81
CA LEU A 562 -10.27 18.53 10.15
C LEU A 562 -10.53 19.91 10.79
N VAL A 563 -10.31 20.99 10.06
CA VAL A 563 -10.57 22.35 10.58
C VAL A 563 -12.05 22.55 10.86
N GLU A 564 -12.94 22.08 9.98
CA GLU A 564 -14.39 22.12 10.25
C GLU A 564 -14.75 21.32 11.52
N ALA A 565 -14.17 20.13 11.70
CA ALA A 565 -14.43 19.33 12.88
C ALA A 565 -13.89 19.98 14.17
N LEU A 566 -12.72 20.62 14.13
CA LEU A 566 -12.13 21.34 15.26
C LEU A 566 -13.01 22.51 15.72
N VAL A 567 -13.63 23.24 14.80
CA VAL A 567 -14.52 24.38 15.13
C VAL A 567 -15.96 23.96 15.45
N THR A 568 -16.40 22.80 14.95
CA THR A 568 -17.73 22.26 15.25
C THR A 568 -17.77 21.63 16.63
N GLY A 569 -16.80 20.81 16.98
CA GLY A 569 -16.69 20.15 18.27
C GLY A 569 -16.62 18.63 18.21
N PRO A 570 -16.61 17.94 19.36
CA PRO A 570 -16.38 16.50 19.47
C PRO A 570 -17.35 15.65 18.63
N GLU A 571 -18.58 16.10 18.43
CA GLU A 571 -19.62 15.41 17.67
C GLU A 571 -19.34 15.34 16.16
N ALA A 572 -18.42 16.16 15.66
CA ALA A 572 -18.02 16.14 14.26
C ALA A 572 -17.07 14.98 13.91
N PHE A 573 -16.42 14.40 14.93
CA PHE A 573 -15.50 13.28 14.77
C PHE A 573 -16.26 11.95 14.74
N LYS A 574 -16.64 11.49 13.56
CA LYS A 574 -17.47 10.30 13.38
C LYS A 574 -16.67 9.00 13.24
N GLY A 575 -15.41 9.11 12.84
CA GLY A 575 -14.52 7.97 12.64
C GLY A 575 -14.30 7.17 13.91
N LYS A 576 -13.99 5.89 13.74
CA LYS A 576 -13.65 4.98 14.83
C LYS A 576 -12.24 4.45 14.56
N ASP A 577 -11.41 4.39 15.60
CA ASP A 577 -10.05 3.91 15.47
C ASP A 577 -10.04 2.53 14.79
N PRO A 578 -9.39 2.40 13.62
CA PRO A 578 -9.35 1.15 12.88
C PRO A 578 -8.31 0.19 13.40
N ILE A 579 -7.40 0.69 14.25
CA ILE A 579 -6.37 -0.12 14.90
C ILE A 579 -6.32 0.24 16.40
N ASP A 580 -5.90 -0.73 17.20
CA ASP A 580 -5.46 -0.45 18.56
C ASP A 580 -4.02 0.06 18.50
N SER A 581 -3.78 1.31 18.86
CA SER A 581 -2.44 1.92 18.86
C SER A 581 -1.43 1.16 19.72
N PHE A 582 -1.90 0.34 20.65
CA PHE A 582 -1.06 -0.46 21.55
C PHE A 582 -1.06 -1.96 21.19
N CYS A 583 -1.81 -2.39 20.17
CA CYS A 583 -1.87 -3.77 19.67
C CYS A 583 -2.12 -4.81 20.77
N GLY A 584 -3.06 -4.52 21.68
CA GLY A 584 -3.37 -5.40 22.82
C GLY A 584 -2.34 -5.42 23.95
N LEU A 585 -1.27 -4.65 23.81
CA LEU A 585 -0.29 -4.45 24.88
C LEU A 585 -0.79 -3.44 25.91
N TRP A 586 0.10 -3.03 26.79
CA TRP A 586 -0.22 -2.05 27.84
C TRP A 586 -0.75 -0.73 27.28
N ASP A 587 -1.93 -0.37 27.69
CA ASP A 587 -2.66 0.81 27.20
C ASP A 587 -2.51 1.99 28.16
N THR A 588 -1.96 3.10 27.65
CA THR A 588 -1.76 4.35 28.39
C THR A 588 -2.77 5.44 28.06
N ARG A 589 -3.89 5.10 27.45
CA ARG A 589 -5.00 6.03 27.15
C ARG A 589 -5.81 6.42 28.41
N LEU A 590 -5.23 6.38 29.57
CA LEU A 590 -5.87 6.69 30.85
C LEU A 590 -6.23 8.16 30.98
#